data_f0d77baccfcc41a0eb3b3828a57071dc
#
_entry.id   f0d77baccfcc41a0eb3b3828a57071dc
#
_cell.length_a   1.000
_cell.length_b   1.000
_cell.length_c   1.000
_cell.angle_alpha   90.00
_cell.angle_beta   90.00
_cell.angle_gamma   90.00
#
_symmetry.space_group_name_H-M   'P 1'
#
loop_
_entity.id
_entity.type
_entity.pdbx_description
1 polymer ?
#
loop_
_entity_poly.entity_id
_entity_poly.type
_entity_poly.pdbx_seq_one_letter_code
_entity_poly.pdbx_strand_id
1 'polypeptide(L)'
;MPEEPQKVLELEIERDGDTAVVKCHGRLVAGTTEEFYQEVKALLPQAKVVVVDLAELTYVDSTGLGALVRLHASARKQACEFKLLHLGKQLRNVLKLTNLLSVFSQAEDHGITIA
;
A
#
# COMPACT_ATOMS: atom_id res chain seq x y z
N MET A 1 28.17 18.42 11.83
CA MET A 1 26.88 18.82 11.36
C MET A 1 25.96 17.61 11.27
N PRO A 2 24.83 17.71 11.85
CA PRO A 2 23.92 16.59 11.78
C PRO A 2 23.41 16.45 10.36
N GLU A 3 23.42 15.24 9.90
CA GLU A 3 22.80 14.95 8.62
C GLU A 3 21.30 15.01 8.77
N GLU A 4 20.64 15.38 7.69
CA GLU A 4 19.21 15.29 7.70
C GLU A 4 18.81 13.83 7.87
N PRO A 5 17.84 13.57 8.75
CA PRO A 5 17.39 12.20 8.91
C PRO A 5 16.80 11.72 7.61
N GLN A 6 17.22 10.55 7.20
CA GLN A 6 16.62 9.93 6.02
C GLN A 6 15.19 9.56 6.36
N LYS A 7 14.31 9.74 5.42
CA LYS A 7 12.95 9.30 5.62
C LYS A 7 12.92 7.79 5.68
N VAL A 8 12.24 7.28 6.70
CA VAL A 8 12.07 5.84 6.85
C VAL A 8 11.12 5.32 5.78
N LEU A 9 10.17 6.17 5.37
CA LEU A 9 9.21 5.84 4.33
C LEU A 9 8.99 7.04 3.44
N GLU A 10 9.03 6.81 2.13
CA GLU A 10 8.66 7.81 1.13
C GLU A 10 7.57 7.26 0.24
N LEU A 11 6.61 8.09 -0.09
CA LEU A 11 5.52 7.72 -0.97
C LEU A 11 5.59 8.55 -2.25
N GLU A 12 5.47 7.87 -3.38
CA GLU A 12 5.33 8.51 -4.68
C GLU A 12 3.94 8.20 -5.19
N ILE A 13 3.17 9.22 -5.50
CA ILE A 13 1.80 9.04 -5.94
C ILE A 13 1.69 9.46 -7.40
N GLU A 14 1.25 8.54 -8.24
CA GLU A 14 1.02 8.79 -9.65
C GLU A 14 -0.45 8.56 -9.95
N ARG A 15 -1.00 9.36 -10.82
CA ARG A 15 -2.40 9.22 -11.21
C ARG A 15 -2.49 8.99 -12.69
N ASP A 16 -3.38 8.09 -13.08
CA ASP A 16 -3.67 7.79 -14.47
C ASP A 16 -5.17 7.56 -14.57
N GLY A 17 -5.91 8.58 -15.02
CA GLY A 17 -7.36 8.52 -15.07
C GLY A 17 -7.94 8.33 -13.67
N ASP A 18 -8.71 7.28 -13.50
CA ASP A 18 -9.38 6.97 -12.24
C ASP A 18 -8.52 6.09 -11.33
N THR A 19 -7.29 5.81 -11.72
CA THR A 19 -6.39 4.97 -10.95
C THR A 19 -5.31 5.82 -10.30
N ALA A 20 -5.08 5.59 -9.02
CA ALA A 20 -3.96 6.18 -8.30
C ALA A 20 -2.99 5.06 -7.91
N VAL A 21 -1.71 5.26 -8.16
CA VAL A 21 -0.68 4.31 -7.79
C VAL A 21 0.20 4.95 -6.74
N VAL A 22 0.33 4.28 -5.61
CA VAL A 22 1.17 4.73 -4.51
C VAL A 22 2.39 3.82 -4.44
N LYS A 23 3.55 4.35 -4.78
CA LYS A 23 4.79 3.60 -4.69
C LYS A 23 5.42 3.87 -3.33
N CYS A 24 5.71 2.81 -2.61
CA CYS A 24 6.28 2.91 -1.26
C CYS A 24 7.75 2.57 -1.30
N HIS A 25 8.57 3.47 -0.75
CA HIS A 25 10.02 3.27 -0.65
C HIS A 25 10.41 3.29 0.82
N GLY A 26 10.95 2.21 1.32
CA GLY A 26 11.46 2.15 2.68
C GLY A 26 10.73 1.16 3.55
N ARG A 27 10.34 1.59 4.75
CA ARG A 27 9.78 0.69 5.75
C ARG A 27 8.42 1.18 6.23
N LEU A 28 7.49 0.26 6.29
CA LEU A 28 6.14 0.53 6.79
C LEU A 28 6.04 -0.06 8.19
N VAL A 29 6.33 0.77 9.18
CA VAL A 29 6.50 0.34 10.57
C VAL A 29 5.84 1.36 11.50
N ALA A 30 5.81 1.03 12.79
CA ALA A 30 5.34 2.01 13.77
C ALA A 30 6.15 3.30 13.60
N GLY A 31 5.47 4.43 13.56
CA GLY A 31 6.10 5.71 13.28
C GLY A 31 5.93 6.20 11.86
N THR A 32 5.73 5.30 10.89
CA THR A 32 5.46 5.70 9.51
C THR A 32 4.07 5.28 9.05
N THR A 33 3.49 4.31 9.72
CA THR A 33 2.21 3.72 9.32
C THR A 33 1.07 4.72 9.30
N GLU A 34 1.01 5.60 10.28
CA GLU A 34 -0.12 6.53 10.35
C GLU A 34 -0.09 7.53 9.20
N GLU A 35 1.09 8.05 8.87
CA GLU A 35 1.24 8.95 7.73
C GLU A 35 0.84 8.25 6.43
N PHE A 36 1.33 7.04 6.25
CA PHE A 36 0.96 6.22 5.09
C PHE A 36 -0.56 6.05 5.01
N TYR A 37 -1.16 5.67 6.13
CA TYR A 37 -2.60 5.44 6.17
C TYR A 37 -3.38 6.68 5.77
N GLN A 38 -3.03 7.84 6.33
CA GLN A 38 -3.75 9.07 6.04
C GLN A 38 -3.59 9.50 4.59
N GLU A 39 -2.39 9.39 4.03
CA GLU A 39 -2.18 9.79 2.66
C GLU A 39 -2.92 8.91 1.67
N VAL A 40 -2.91 7.60 1.89
CA VAL A 40 -3.61 6.69 0.99
C VAL A 40 -5.12 6.81 1.16
N LYS A 41 -5.57 6.95 2.40
CA LYS A 41 -7.00 7.12 2.66
C LYS A 41 -7.56 8.33 1.94
N ALA A 42 -6.80 9.41 1.87
CA ALA A 42 -7.24 10.61 1.18
C ALA A 42 -7.45 10.40 -0.32
N LEU A 43 -6.83 9.39 -0.90
CA LEU A 43 -6.99 9.10 -2.33
C LEU A 43 -8.27 8.31 -2.63
N LEU A 44 -8.78 7.57 -1.66
CA LEU A 44 -9.90 6.68 -1.89
C LEU A 44 -11.15 7.34 -2.47
N PRO A 45 -11.57 8.53 -2.00
CA PRO A 45 -12.75 9.16 -2.59
C PRO A 45 -12.47 9.80 -3.95
N GLN A 46 -11.21 9.86 -4.38
CA GLN A 46 -10.81 10.52 -5.60
C GLN A 46 -10.47 9.57 -6.73
N ALA A 47 -10.52 8.26 -6.48
CA ALA A 47 -10.09 7.29 -7.47
C ALA A 47 -11.04 6.10 -7.43
N LYS A 48 -11.15 5.41 -8.56
CA LYS A 48 -11.91 4.17 -8.62
C LYS A 48 -11.04 2.98 -8.23
N VAL A 49 -9.73 3.10 -8.45
CA VAL A 49 -8.77 2.06 -8.11
C VAL A 49 -7.56 2.72 -7.47
N VAL A 50 -7.16 2.21 -6.32
CA VAL A 50 -5.90 2.62 -5.68
C VAL A 50 -5.01 1.39 -5.62
N VAL A 51 -3.84 1.50 -6.22
CA VAL A 51 -2.85 0.43 -6.23
C VAL A 51 -1.70 0.85 -5.35
N VAL A 52 -1.35 0.01 -4.38
CA VAL A 52 -0.17 0.25 -3.55
C VAL A 52 0.94 -0.67 -4.06
N ASP A 53 1.98 -0.05 -4.60
CA ASP A 53 3.13 -0.76 -5.16
C ASP A 53 4.18 -0.93 -4.07
N LEU A 54 4.46 -2.17 -3.75
CA LEU A 54 5.34 -2.52 -2.64
C LEU A 54 6.71 -3.00 -3.10
N ALA A 55 7.05 -2.77 -4.37
CA ALA A 55 8.31 -3.27 -4.92
C ALA A 55 9.54 -2.77 -4.17
N GLU A 56 9.49 -1.51 -3.69
CA GLU A 56 10.62 -0.89 -3.01
C GLU A 56 10.45 -0.84 -1.50
N LEU A 57 9.49 -1.59 -0.99
CA LEU A 57 9.26 -1.68 0.45
C LEU A 57 10.17 -2.77 1.01
N THR A 58 10.99 -2.40 1.98
CA THR A 58 11.99 -3.33 2.52
C THR A 58 11.53 -4.05 3.78
N TYR A 59 10.52 -3.50 4.46
CA TYR A 59 10.03 -4.13 5.68
C TYR A 59 8.65 -3.62 6.04
N VAL A 60 7.82 -4.53 6.58
CA VAL A 60 6.47 -4.22 7.07
C VAL A 60 6.31 -4.90 8.42
N ASP A 61 5.92 -4.14 9.44
CA ASP A 61 5.59 -4.75 10.73
C ASP A 61 4.06 -4.90 10.86
N SER A 62 3.62 -5.32 12.03
CA SER A 62 2.19 -5.56 12.25
C SER A 62 1.35 -4.30 12.13
N THR A 63 1.91 -3.12 12.45
CA THR A 63 1.16 -1.88 12.31
C THR A 63 0.93 -1.56 10.83
N GLY A 64 1.93 -1.82 10.00
CA GLY A 64 1.80 -1.62 8.56
C GLY A 64 0.80 -2.58 7.95
N LEU A 65 0.85 -3.84 8.36
CA LEU A 65 -0.12 -4.82 7.90
C LEU A 65 -1.54 -4.40 8.30
N GLY A 66 -1.70 -3.94 9.54
CA GLY A 66 -3.00 -3.43 10.00
C GLY A 66 -3.51 -2.26 9.18
N ALA A 67 -2.61 -1.36 8.78
CA ALA A 67 -2.99 -0.23 7.94
C ALA A 67 -3.50 -0.70 6.58
N LEU A 68 -2.87 -1.70 5.98
CA LEU A 68 -3.33 -2.23 4.70
C LEU A 68 -4.74 -2.82 4.83
N VAL A 69 -5.00 -3.53 5.92
CA VAL A 69 -6.33 -4.09 6.16
C VAL A 69 -7.38 -2.98 6.35
N ARG A 70 -7.03 -1.95 7.11
CA ARG A 70 -7.93 -0.82 7.34
C ARG A 70 -8.24 -0.08 6.05
N LEU A 71 -7.24 0.09 5.19
CA LEU A 71 -7.42 0.76 3.91
C LEU A 71 -8.32 -0.06 3.00
N HIS A 72 -8.15 -1.37 3.00
CA HIS A 72 -9.02 -2.24 2.22
C HIS A 72 -10.47 -2.08 2.66
N ALA A 73 -10.72 -2.07 3.96
CA ALA A 73 -12.07 -1.91 4.50
C ALA A 73 -12.65 -0.55 4.14
N SER A 74 -11.85 0.51 4.24
CA SER A 74 -12.29 1.86 3.89
C SER A 74 -12.60 1.97 2.39
N ALA A 75 -11.79 1.34 1.57
CA ALA A 75 -12.00 1.37 0.12
C ALA A 75 -13.33 0.71 -0.25
N ARG A 76 -13.64 -0.41 0.37
CA ARG A 76 -14.90 -1.09 0.10
C ARG A 76 -16.10 -0.22 0.40
N LYS A 77 -16.03 0.57 1.46
CA LYS A 77 -17.13 1.47 1.82
C LYS A 77 -17.33 2.58 0.81
N GLN A 78 -16.31 2.90 0.04
CA GLN A 78 -16.35 4.01 -0.92
C GLN A 78 -16.42 3.54 -2.36
N ALA A 79 -16.68 2.26 -2.57
CA ALA A 79 -16.72 1.66 -3.91
C ALA A 79 -15.42 1.89 -4.68
N CYS A 80 -14.30 1.88 -3.97
CA CYS A 80 -12.96 2.01 -4.54
C CYS A 80 -12.28 0.65 -4.42
N GLU A 81 -11.64 0.20 -5.49
CA GLU A 81 -10.87 -1.04 -5.43
C GLU A 81 -9.49 -0.73 -4.86
N PHE A 82 -9.07 -1.53 -3.91
CA PHE A 82 -7.75 -1.38 -3.28
C PHE A 82 -6.94 -2.62 -3.64
N LYS A 83 -5.84 -2.41 -4.34
CA LYS A 83 -5.03 -3.51 -4.86
C LYS A 83 -3.59 -3.35 -4.41
N LEU A 84 -2.92 -4.49 -4.24
CA LEU A 84 -1.49 -4.52 -3.91
C LEU A 84 -0.72 -5.02 -5.12
N LEU A 85 0.45 -4.43 -5.34
CA LEU A 85 1.31 -4.78 -6.46
C LEU A 85 2.71 -5.11 -5.94
N HIS A 86 3.32 -6.13 -6.49
CA HIS A 86 4.69 -6.54 -6.15
C HIS A 86 4.83 -6.94 -4.68
N LEU A 87 3.98 -7.86 -4.24
CA LEU A 87 4.10 -8.41 -2.90
C LEU A 87 5.43 -9.15 -2.80
N GLY A 88 6.27 -8.74 -1.85
CA GLY A 88 7.50 -9.45 -1.58
C GLY A 88 7.18 -10.81 -0.95
N LYS A 89 8.15 -11.70 -1.02
CA LYS A 89 7.97 -13.08 -0.53
C LYS A 89 7.57 -13.11 0.94
N GLN A 90 8.21 -12.27 1.75
CA GLN A 90 7.95 -12.23 3.17
C GLN A 90 6.53 -11.76 3.47
N LEU A 91 6.10 -10.69 2.82
CA LEU A 91 4.75 -10.18 3.03
C LEU A 91 3.71 -11.17 2.53
N ARG A 92 3.96 -11.78 1.38
CA ARG A 92 3.05 -12.79 0.84
C ARG A 92 2.89 -13.95 1.82
N ASN A 93 3.99 -14.41 2.43
CA ASN A 93 3.92 -15.47 3.43
C ASN A 93 3.12 -15.06 4.66
N VAL A 94 3.32 -13.84 5.14
CA VAL A 94 2.55 -13.35 6.29
C VAL A 94 1.07 -13.30 5.96
N LEU A 95 0.72 -12.82 4.77
CA LEU A 95 -0.68 -12.75 4.36
C LEU A 95 -1.30 -14.13 4.24
N LYS A 96 -0.53 -15.12 3.76
CA LYS A 96 -1.01 -16.49 3.68
C LYS A 96 -1.25 -17.09 5.07
N LEU A 97 -0.32 -16.87 5.98
CA LEU A 97 -0.43 -17.41 7.34
C LEU A 97 -1.58 -16.81 8.12
N THR A 98 -1.96 -15.59 7.81
CA THR A 98 -3.05 -14.89 8.49
C THR A 98 -4.37 -15.00 7.72
N ASN A 99 -4.40 -15.73 6.60
CA ASN A 99 -5.57 -15.86 5.73
C ASN A 99 -6.02 -14.54 5.13
N LEU A 100 -5.10 -13.59 5.02
CA LEU A 100 -5.42 -12.27 4.45
C LEU A 100 -5.11 -12.18 2.97
N LEU A 101 -4.36 -13.13 2.42
CA LEU A 101 -3.98 -13.06 1.01
C LEU A 101 -5.19 -13.03 0.09
N SER A 102 -6.22 -13.79 0.40
CA SER A 102 -7.42 -13.82 -0.42
C SER A 102 -8.28 -12.57 -0.27
N VAL A 103 -8.03 -11.78 0.77
CA VAL A 103 -8.78 -10.54 1.01
C VAL A 103 -8.33 -9.45 0.03
N PHE A 104 -7.03 -9.41 -0.27
CA PHE A 104 -6.47 -8.37 -1.12
C PHE A 104 -6.45 -8.80 -2.57
N SER A 105 -6.96 -7.93 -3.44
CA SER A 105 -6.76 -8.08 -4.87
C SER A 105 -5.31 -7.77 -5.20
N GLN A 106 -4.71 -8.59 -6.04
CA GLN A 106 -3.34 -8.37 -6.47
C GLN A 106 -3.35 -7.84 -7.89
N ALA A 107 -2.80 -6.64 -8.06
CA ALA A 107 -2.84 -5.95 -9.34
C ALA A 107 -2.19 -6.77 -10.46
N GLU A 108 -1.08 -7.42 -10.14
CA GLU A 108 -0.34 -8.21 -11.13
C GLU A 108 -1.15 -9.39 -11.65
N ASP A 109 -2.07 -9.92 -10.83
CA ASP A 109 -2.90 -11.05 -11.24
C ASP A 109 -4.01 -10.62 -12.19
N HIS A 110 -4.24 -9.33 -12.31
CA HIS A 110 -5.28 -8.79 -13.17
C HIS A 110 -4.72 -8.15 -14.42
N GLY A 111 -3.44 -8.32 -14.66
CA GLY A 111 -2.81 -7.76 -15.85
C GLY A 111 -2.78 -6.24 -15.87
N ILE A 112 -2.85 -5.60 -14.72
CA ILE A 112 -2.79 -4.15 -14.64
C ILE A 112 -1.38 -3.70 -14.99
N THR A 113 -1.28 -2.84 -15.98
CA THR A 113 0.00 -2.29 -16.38
C THR A 113 0.22 -0.99 -15.66
N ILE A 114 1.26 -0.96 -14.85
CA ILE A 114 1.68 0.25 -14.17
C ILE A 114 2.92 0.73 -14.90
N ALA A 115 2.77 1.79 -15.62
CA ALA A 115 3.86 2.30 -16.44
C ALA A 115 4.90 3.00 -15.57
#